data_c96237892b5bbead4f6c2d2a6382f853
#
_entry.id   c96237892b5bbead4f6c2d2a6382f853
#
_cell.length_a   1.000
_cell.length_b   1.000
_cell.length_c   1.000
_cell.angle_alpha   90.00
_cell.angle_beta   90.00
_cell.angle_gamma   90.00
#
_symmetry.space_group_name_H-M   'P 1'
#
loop_
_entity.id
_entity.type
_entity.pdbx_description
1 polymer ?
#
loop_
_entity_poly.entity_id
_entity_poly.type
_entity_poly.pdbx_seq_one_letter_code
_entity_poly.pdbx_strand_id
1 'polypeptide(L)'
;VIFDGIEENPSVETVMRATALGLSEKVDFVIGIGGGSPMDASKAIALMIANPEKKADFLYETDAAVKQAANKALPVAAVPTTAGTGSEVTPYAILTRIVMPKIELTTTTALETSTEAKAGELVKQSISHHIFPELALVDSAYLQTASKTGCINTAVDTLAHLVESHLNTNATPYSRVYSEMGLRTFAKVKDALVSYEIGEAQRELLMQACTLGGMAISHTGTSLPHGLSYRVTCELGTPHGKAVGMFLPGFLRCYGDQEEAMRVLTLLGFGSHQSFEAYIYSL
;
A
#
# COMPACT_ATOMS: atom_id res chain seq x y z
N VAL A 1 -20.87 5.91 -14.71
CA VAL A 1 -19.71 6.53 -15.41
C VAL A 1 -18.46 5.73 -15.14
N ILE A 2 -17.50 5.68 -16.06
CA ILE A 2 -16.21 5.03 -15.92
C ILE A 2 -15.13 6.10 -16.04
N PHE A 3 -14.14 6.04 -15.13
CA PHE A 3 -12.90 6.80 -15.18
C PHE A 3 -11.73 5.81 -15.22
N ASP A 4 -11.07 5.69 -16.36
CA ASP A 4 -9.97 4.74 -16.63
C ASP A 4 -8.57 5.38 -16.63
N GLY A 5 -8.49 6.64 -16.22
CA GLY A 5 -7.27 7.43 -16.22
C GLY A 5 -6.45 7.38 -14.92
N ILE A 6 -6.58 6.30 -14.10
CA ILE A 6 -5.79 6.15 -12.87
C ILE A 6 -4.42 5.55 -13.22
N GLU A 7 -3.37 6.36 -13.06
CA GLU A 7 -1.99 5.94 -13.25
C GLU A 7 -1.45 5.13 -12.06
N GLU A 8 -0.33 4.44 -12.26
CA GLU A 8 0.40 3.82 -11.16
C GLU A 8 0.90 4.92 -10.19
N ASN A 9 0.71 4.72 -8.90
CA ASN A 9 0.96 5.72 -7.86
C ASN A 9 0.16 7.03 -8.08
N PRO A 10 -1.17 6.99 -7.98
CA PRO A 10 -2.07 8.03 -8.47
C PRO A 10 -1.78 9.38 -7.82
N SER A 11 -1.81 10.41 -8.64
CA SER A 11 -1.63 11.79 -8.20
C SER A 11 -2.91 12.35 -7.57
N VAL A 12 -2.73 13.34 -6.71
CA VAL A 12 -3.85 14.12 -6.17
C VAL A 12 -4.64 14.79 -7.30
N GLU A 13 -3.97 15.25 -8.35
CA GLU A 13 -4.58 15.85 -9.53
C GLU A 13 -5.51 14.88 -10.25
N THR A 14 -5.10 13.63 -10.42
CA THR A 14 -5.93 12.58 -11.03
C THR A 14 -7.15 12.26 -10.16
N VAL A 15 -6.98 12.17 -8.84
CA VAL A 15 -8.09 12.00 -7.89
C VAL A 15 -9.10 13.16 -8.05
N MET A 16 -8.64 14.40 -8.12
CA MET A 16 -9.54 15.57 -8.25
C MET A 16 -10.24 15.62 -9.61
N ARG A 17 -9.60 15.19 -10.70
CA ARG A 17 -10.28 15.05 -12.01
C ARG A 17 -11.40 14.02 -11.97
N ALA A 18 -11.13 12.85 -11.38
CA ALA A 18 -12.15 11.80 -11.21
C ALA A 18 -13.29 12.26 -10.27
N THR A 19 -12.96 13.01 -9.22
CA THR A 19 -13.94 13.63 -8.32
C THR A 19 -14.86 14.57 -9.07
N ALA A 20 -14.31 15.46 -9.92
CA ALA A 20 -15.12 16.38 -10.70
C ALA A 20 -16.09 15.65 -11.65
N LEU A 21 -15.64 14.56 -12.28
CA LEU A 21 -16.51 13.71 -13.10
C LEU A 21 -17.61 13.08 -12.24
N GLY A 22 -17.28 12.47 -11.09
CA GLY A 22 -18.24 11.85 -10.20
C GLY A 22 -19.33 12.84 -9.70
N LEU A 23 -18.93 14.08 -9.40
CA LEU A 23 -19.87 15.15 -9.02
C LEU A 23 -20.80 15.54 -10.18
N SER A 24 -20.28 15.69 -11.40
CA SER A 24 -21.08 16.02 -12.57
C SER A 24 -22.13 14.95 -12.91
N GLU A 25 -21.77 13.69 -12.69
CA GLU A 25 -22.63 12.52 -12.93
C GLU A 25 -23.49 12.14 -11.71
N LYS A 26 -23.33 12.85 -10.59
CA LYS A 26 -24.09 12.64 -9.34
C LYS A 26 -24.02 11.20 -8.83
N VAL A 27 -22.81 10.63 -8.84
CA VAL A 27 -22.60 9.27 -8.36
C VAL A 27 -22.83 9.17 -6.85
N ASP A 28 -23.34 8.05 -6.37
CA ASP A 28 -23.68 7.77 -4.98
C ASP A 28 -22.84 6.63 -4.37
N PHE A 29 -21.99 5.99 -5.17
CA PHE A 29 -20.96 5.03 -4.73
C PHE A 29 -19.78 5.03 -5.70
N VAL A 30 -18.66 4.44 -5.28
CA VAL A 30 -17.45 4.32 -6.09
C VAL A 30 -16.98 2.86 -6.10
N ILE A 31 -16.61 2.34 -7.28
CA ILE A 31 -15.99 1.01 -7.41
C ILE A 31 -14.55 1.21 -7.86
N GLY A 32 -13.59 0.73 -7.06
CA GLY A 32 -12.18 0.67 -7.43
C GLY A 32 -11.83 -0.72 -7.96
N ILE A 33 -11.56 -0.83 -9.27
CA ILE A 33 -11.18 -2.09 -9.93
C ILE A 33 -9.73 -2.01 -10.38
N GLY A 34 -8.88 -2.89 -9.89
CA GLY A 34 -7.46 -2.93 -10.31
C GLY A 34 -6.51 -3.31 -9.18
N GLY A 35 -5.27 -2.85 -9.26
CA GLY A 35 -4.29 -2.96 -8.19
C GLY A 35 -4.53 -1.95 -7.07
N GLY A 36 -3.51 -1.72 -6.23
CA GLY A 36 -3.59 -0.73 -5.14
C GLY A 36 -3.96 0.66 -5.62
N SER A 37 -3.41 1.12 -6.74
CA SER A 37 -3.62 2.47 -7.26
C SER A 37 -5.09 2.83 -7.52
N PRO A 38 -5.88 2.08 -8.30
CA PRO A 38 -7.30 2.35 -8.45
C PRO A 38 -8.10 2.22 -7.14
N MET A 39 -7.76 1.27 -6.28
CA MET A 39 -8.46 1.09 -5.01
C MET A 39 -8.18 2.25 -4.05
N ASP A 40 -6.95 2.70 -3.93
CA ASP A 40 -6.57 3.85 -3.11
C ASP A 40 -7.20 5.14 -3.65
N ALA A 41 -7.13 5.36 -4.97
CA ALA A 41 -7.79 6.49 -5.62
C ALA A 41 -9.29 6.48 -5.36
N SER A 42 -9.96 5.31 -5.44
CA SER A 42 -11.42 5.20 -5.22
C SER A 42 -11.85 5.66 -3.82
N LYS A 43 -11.05 5.36 -2.79
CA LYS A 43 -11.30 5.84 -1.41
C LYS A 43 -11.20 7.37 -1.32
N ALA A 44 -10.13 7.93 -1.91
CA ALA A 44 -9.92 9.37 -1.92
C ALA A 44 -11.01 10.10 -2.75
N ILE A 45 -11.37 9.57 -3.91
CA ILE A 45 -12.45 10.10 -4.77
C ILE A 45 -13.77 10.09 -4.02
N ALA A 46 -14.11 8.98 -3.36
CA ALA A 46 -15.35 8.84 -2.57
C ALA A 46 -15.45 9.88 -1.45
N LEU A 47 -14.32 10.16 -0.76
CA LEU A 47 -14.25 11.21 0.25
C LEU A 47 -14.48 12.59 -0.34
N MET A 48 -13.82 12.90 -1.46
CA MET A 48 -13.88 14.22 -2.06
C MET A 48 -15.25 14.49 -2.73
N ILE A 49 -15.90 13.48 -3.30
CA ILE A 49 -17.29 13.62 -3.81
C ILE A 49 -18.26 13.93 -2.67
N ALA A 50 -18.10 13.29 -1.52
CA ALA A 50 -18.95 13.56 -0.35
C ALA A 50 -18.72 14.95 0.27
N ASN A 51 -17.60 15.62 -0.07
CA ASN A 51 -17.18 16.90 0.49
C ASN A 51 -16.79 17.89 -0.64
N PRO A 52 -17.73 18.27 -1.51
CA PRO A 52 -17.43 19.03 -2.74
C PRO A 52 -16.93 20.45 -2.49
N GLU A 53 -17.15 20.99 -1.29
CA GLU A 53 -16.65 22.31 -0.88
C GLU A 53 -15.17 22.29 -0.45
N LYS A 54 -14.61 21.09 -0.23
CA LYS A 54 -13.23 20.94 0.22
C LYS A 54 -12.26 20.95 -0.95
N LYS A 55 -11.04 21.45 -0.69
CA LYS A 55 -9.93 21.41 -1.64
C LYS A 55 -9.08 20.15 -1.44
N ALA A 56 -8.19 19.87 -2.36
CA ALA A 56 -7.31 18.70 -2.35
C ALA A 56 -6.50 18.51 -1.04
N ASP A 57 -6.11 19.61 -0.38
CA ASP A 57 -5.40 19.55 0.91
C ASP A 57 -6.21 18.87 2.02
N PHE A 58 -7.52 18.83 1.89
CA PHE A 58 -8.40 18.12 2.83
C PHE A 58 -8.05 16.63 2.93
N LEU A 59 -7.54 16.02 1.88
CA LEU A 59 -7.04 14.63 1.91
C LEU A 59 -5.96 14.40 2.99
N TYR A 60 -5.24 15.46 3.36
CA TYR A 60 -4.15 15.44 4.34
C TYR A 60 -4.46 16.25 5.62
N GLU A 61 -5.74 16.55 5.84
CA GLU A 61 -6.18 17.28 7.02
C GLU A 61 -5.87 16.50 8.30
N THR A 62 -5.24 17.15 9.27
CA THR A 62 -4.86 16.54 10.55
C THR A 62 -5.73 17.01 11.72
N ASP A 63 -6.45 18.12 11.56
CA ASP A 63 -7.36 18.62 12.58
C ASP A 63 -8.57 17.68 12.75
N ALA A 64 -8.66 17.07 13.91
CA ALA A 64 -9.73 16.12 14.22
C ALA A 64 -11.13 16.77 14.16
N ALA A 65 -11.27 18.04 14.56
CA ALA A 65 -12.54 18.75 14.52
C ALA A 65 -13.01 19.00 13.08
N VAL A 66 -12.08 19.37 12.20
CA VAL A 66 -12.36 19.56 10.76
C VAL A 66 -12.77 18.24 10.11
N LYS A 67 -12.08 17.14 10.43
CA LYS A 67 -12.39 15.80 9.92
C LYS A 67 -13.75 15.31 10.44
N GLN A 68 -14.06 15.56 11.71
CA GLN A 68 -15.32 15.14 12.32
C GLN A 68 -16.53 15.93 11.78
N ALA A 69 -16.34 17.20 11.39
CA ALA A 69 -17.37 18.03 10.79
C ALA A 69 -17.65 17.70 9.31
N ALA A 70 -16.78 16.93 8.66
CA ALA A 70 -16.92 16.56 7.26
C ALA A 70 -17.92 15.40 7.07
N ASN A 71 -18.46 15.29 5.86
CA ASN A 71 -19.26 14.14 5.47
C ASN A 71 -18.39 12.88 5.38
N LYS A 72 -18.96 11.73 5.73
CA LYS A 72 -18.32 10.44 5.46
C LYS A 72 -18.15 10.24 3.96
N ALA A 73 -17.10 9.53 3.56
CA ALA A 73 -16.92 9.12 2.18
C ALA A 73 -18.15 8.38 1.64
N LEU A 74 -18.42 8.48 0.34
CA LEU A 74 -19.39 7.61 -0.31
C LEU A 74 -19.00 6.13 -0.12
N PRO A 75 -19.96 5.19 -0.21
CA PRO A 75 -19.65 3.77 -0.20
C PRO A 75 -18.61 3.40 -1.26
N VAL A 76 -17.61 2.60 -0.88
CA VAL A 76 -16.58 2.10 -1.79
C VAL A 76 -16.68 0.59 -1.89
N ALA A 77 -16.74 0.07 -3.12
CA ALA A 77 -16.49 -1.34 -3.41
C ALA A 77 -15.09 -1.49 -4.02
N ALA A 78 -14.31 -2.44 -3.54
CA ALA A 78 -12.96 -2.70 -4.03
C ALA A 78 -12.87 -4.09 -4.68
N VAL A 79 -12.28 -4.14 -5.88
CA VAL A 79 -12.12 -5.36 -6.69
C VAL A 79 -10.63 -5.49 -7.05
N PRO A 80 -9.84 -6.22 -6.25
CA PRO A 80 -8.41 -6.37 -6.50
C PRO A 80 -8.14 -7.23 -7.74
N THR A 81 -7.23 -6.78 -8.60
CA THR A 81 -6.70 -7.53 -9.75
C THR A 81 -5.21 -7.85 -9.61
N THR A 82 -4.64 -7.57 -8.45
CA THR A 82 -3.27 -7.90 -8.06
C THR A 82 -3.27 -8.48 -6.64
N ALA A 83 -2.35 -9.37 -6.33
CA ALA A 83 -2.18 -9.93 -5.00
C ALA A 83 -0.96 -9.29 -4.31
N GLY A 84 -1.12 -8.07 -3.81
CA GLY A 84 -0.03 -7.29 -3.22
C GLY A 84 -0.48 -6.40 -2.07
N THR A 85 -1.14 -5.31 -2.37
CA THR A 85 -1.38 -4.22 -1.42
C THR A 85 -2.39 -4.53 -0.32
N GLY A 86 -3.35 -5.43 -0.58
CA GLY A 86 -4.46 -5.67 0.35
C GLY A 86 -5.37 -4.45 0.54
N SER A 87 -5.34 -3.49 -0.39
CA SER A 87 -6.10 -2.23 -0.26
C SER A 87 -7.60 -2.44 -0.18
N GLU A 88 -8.11 -3.56 -0.67
CA GLU A 88 -9.51 -3.94 -0.56
C GLU A 88 -10.01 -4.11 0.88
N VAL A 89 -9.09 -4.37 1.82
CA VAL A 89 -9.40 -4.59 3.24
C VAL A 89 -8.64 -3.65 4.19
N THR A 90 -8.02 -2.59 3.67
CA THR A 90 -7.32 -1.59 4.48
C THR A 90 -8.00 -0.22 4.43
N PRO A 91 -7.84 0.63 5.47
CA PRO A 91 -8.39 1.98 5.46
C PRO A 91 -7.48 3.00 4.76
N TYR A 92 -6.30 2.59 4.32
CA TYR A 92 -5.27 3.47 3.78
C TYR A 92 -5.51 3.78 2.30
N ALA A 93 -5.06 4.96 1.86
CA ALA A 93 -4.97 5.33 0.46
C ALA A 93 -3.67 6.12 0.25
N ILE A 94 -2.78 5.57 -0.57
CA ILE A 94 -1.46 6.16 -0.83
C ILE A 94 -1.52 6.92 -2.15
N LEU A 95 -1.30 8.23 -2.09
CA LEU A 95 -1.29 9.10 -3.26
C LEU A 95 0.07 9.77 -3.43
N THR A 96 0.34 10.22 -4.64
CA THR A 96 1.51 11.04 -4.97
C THR A 96 1.12 12.51 -4.98
N ARG A 97 1.91 13.34 -4.32
CA ARG A 97 1.73 14.80 -4.31
C ARG A 97 3.05 15.54 -4.33
N ILE A 98 3.00 16.80 -4.76
CA ILE A 98 4.13 17.72 -4.67
C ILE A 98 4.06 18.44 -3.32
N VAL A 99 5.11 18.30 -2.51
CA VAL A 99 5.24 19.02 -1.23
C VAL A 99 6.28 20.11 -1.41
N MET A 100 5.87 21.36 -1.18
CA MET A 100 6.81 22.47 -1.18
C MET A 100 7.71 22.38 0.08
N PRO A 101 9.03 22.57 -0.04
CA PRO A 101 9.90 22.57 1.12
C PRO A 101 9.46 23.68 2.08
N LYS A 102 9.35 23.37 3.38
CA LYS A 102 9.11 24.39 4.40
C LYS A 102 10.31 25.34 4.40
N ILE A 103 10.07 26.60 4.05
CA ILE A 103 11.07 27.65 4.22
C ILE A 103 11.13 27.92 5.74
N GLU A 104 12.12 27.34 6.42
CA GLU A 104 12.45 27.82 7.77
C GLU A 104 13.04 29.23 7.61
N LEU A 105 12.25 30.23 7.98
CA LEU A 105 12.76 31.58 8.17
C LEU A 105 13.71 31.54 9.39
N THR A 106 14.96 31.16 9.17
CA THR A 106 16.01 31.49 10.12
C THR A 106 16.27 32.98 10.01
N THR A 107 15.84 33.71 11.03
CA THR A 107 16.18 35.13 11.23
C THR A 107 17.69 35.25 11.39
N THR A 108 18.41 35.40 10.29
CA THR A 108 19.75 35.92 10.28
C THR A 108 19.93 36.77 9.02
N THR A 109 20.16 38.04 9.26
CA THR A 109 20.50 39.10 8.32
C THR A 109 21.62 38.69 7.37
N ALA A 110 21.30 38.52 6.10
CA ALA A 110 22.20 38.79 4.99
C ALA A 110 21.41 38.80 3.67
N LEU A 111 21.51 39.93 3.00
CA LEU A 111 21.05 40.18 1.64
C LEU A 111 21.76 39.22 0.67
N GLU A 112 21.08 38.17 0.21
CA GLU A 112 21.39 37.57 -1.08
C GLU A 112 20.07 37.10 -1.71
N THR A 113 19.60 37.90 -2.65
CA THR A 113 18.48 37.59 -3.54
C THR A 113 18.92 36.59 -4.59
N SER A 114 18.71 35.31 -4.31
CA SER A 114 18.57 34.32 -5.35
C SER A 114 17.19 33.63 -5.17
N THR A 115 16.19 34.22 -5.81
CA THR A 115 14.84 33.65 -5.93
C THR A 115 14.84 32.51 -6.96
N GLU A 116 15.57 31.46 -6.71
CA GLU A 116 15.24 30.17 -7.29
C GLU A 116 14.23 29.51 -6.36
N ALA A 117 12.96 29.54 -6.77
CA ALA A 117 11.93 28.75 -6.11
C ALA A 117 12.39 27.29 -6.15
N LYS A 118 12.74 26.70 -5.00
CA LYS A 118 13.06 25.28 -4.92
C LYS A 118 11.85 24.52 -5.46
N ALA A 119 12.07 23.71 -6.49
CA ALA A 119 11.04 22.83 -7.02
C ALA A 119 10.47 21.96 -5.89
N GLY A 120 9.14 21.79 -5.86
CA GLY A 120 8.50 20.95 -4.87
C GLY A 120 8.99 19.50 -4.97
N GLU A 121 9.08 18.80 -3.85
CA GLU A 121 9.46 17.39 -3.80
C GLU A 121 8.24 16.52 -4.07
N LEU A 122 8.37 15.56 -5.01
CA LEU A 122 7.34 14.56 -5.27
C LEU A 122 7.41 13.50 -4.17
N VAL A 123 6.33 13.34 -3.41
CA VAL A 123 6.27 12.38 -2.31
C VAL A 123 5.07 11.45 -2.43
N LYS A 124 5.27 10.18 -2.04
CA LYS A 124 4.17 9.22 -1.81
C LYS A 124 3.74 9.34 -0.35
N GLN A 125 2.47 9.61 -0.13
CA GLN A 125 1.94 9.81 1.21
C GLN A 125 0.54 9.23 1.35
N SER A 126 0.28 8.57 2.48
CA SER A 126 -1.07 8.18 2.85
C SER A 126 -1.92 9.42 3.12
N ILE A 127 -3.16 9.41 2.66
CA ILE A 127 -4.13 10.41 3.11
C ILE A 127 -4.36 10.26 4.62
N SER A 128 -4.79 11.32 5.26
CA SER A 128 -5.01 11.34 6.72
C SER A 128 -6.35 10.73 7.16
N HIS A 129 -7.20 10.38 6.20
CA HIS A 129 -8.52 9.80 6.43
C HIS A 129 -8.46 8.27 6.33
N HIS A 130 -9.15 7.59 7.24
CA HIS A 130 -9.25 6.13 7.23
C HIS A 130 -10.58 5.73 6.59
N ILE A 131 -10.51 5.16 5.38
CA ILE A 131 -11.68 4.83 4.56
C ILE A 131 -11.62 3.35 4.19
N PHE A 132 -12.33 2.53 4.95
CA PHE A 132 -12.50 1.13 4.57
C PHE A 132 -13.49 1.00 3.41
N PRO A 133 -13.21 0.17 2.40
CA PRO A 133 -14.24 -0.28 1.48
C PRO A 133 -15.37 -0.98 2.24
N GLU A 134 -16.61 -0.73 1.87
CA GLU A 134 -17.77 -1.42 2.44
C GLU A 134 -17.94 -2.82 1.86
N LEU A 135 -17.40 -3.05 0.65
CA LEU A 135 -17.41 -4.33 -0.03
C LEU A 135 -16.05 -4.59 -0.66
N ALA A 136 -15.47 -5.76 -0.39
CA ALA A 136 -14.33 -6.31 -1.11
C ALA A 136 -14.79 -7.53 -1.93
N LEU A 137 -14.65 -7.47 -3.26
CA LEU A 137 -14.94 -8.59 -4.14
C LEU A 137 -13.61 -9.21 -4.57
N VAL A 138 -13.24 -10.29 -3.90
CA VAL A 138 -11.94 -10.96 -4.04
C VAL A 138 -12.11 -12.23 -4.85
N ASP A 139 -11.58 -12.23 -6.09
CA ASP A 139 -11.61 -13.39 -6.99
C ASP A 139 -10.22 -13.57 -7.62
N SER A 140 -9.64 -14.75 -7.42
CA SER A 140 -8.31 -15.09 -7.94
C SER A 140 -8.25 -15.17 -9.47
N ALA A 141 -9.40 -15.27 -10.15
CA ALA A 141 -9.48 -15.23 -11.60
C ALA A 141 -8.96 -13.89 -12.16
N TYR A 142 -9.09 -12.79 -11.44
CA TYR A 142 -8.58 -11.48 -11.84
C TYR A 142 -7.04 -11.40 -11.89
N LEU A 143 -6.32 -12.35 -11.28
CA LEU A 143 -4.85 -12.43 -11.40
C LEU A 143 -4.39 -13.09 -12.71
N GLN A 144 -5.30 -13.65 -13.51
CA GLN A 144 -4.93 -14.46 -14.67
C GLN A 144 -4.13 -13.68 -15.73
N THR A 145 -4.36 -12.39 -15.84
CA THR A 145 -3.70 -11.51 -16.83
C THR A 145 -2.47 -10.79 -16.26
N ALA A 146 -2.12 -11.03 -15.00
CA ALA A 146 -0.96 -10.41 -14.40
C ALA A 146 0.34 -10.85 -15.10
N SER A 147 1.22 -9.90 -15.41
CA SER A 147 2.55 -10.24 -15.93
C SER A 147 3.39 -10.97 -14.87
N LYS A 148 4.38 -11.75 -15.32
CA LYS A 148 5.31 -12.43 -14.39
C LYS A 148 5.92 -11.46 -13.38
N THR A 149 6.51 -10.38 -13.87
CA THR A 149 7.14 -9.37 -13.02
C THR A 149 6.14 -8.69 -12.07
N GLY A 150 4.94 -8.38 -12.56
CA GLY A 150 3.87 -7.81 -11.74
C GLY A 150 3.44 -8.76 -10.62
N CYS A 151 3.21 -10.04 -10.95
CA CYS A 151 2.83 -11.07 -9.99
C CYS A 151 3.90 -11.26 -8.90
N ILE A 152 5.17 -11.36 -9.28
CA ILE A 152 6.30 -11.50 -8.32
C ILE A 152 6.40 -10.26 -7.42
N ASN A 153 6.40 -9.05 -8.01
CA ASN A 153 6.51 -7.82 -7.22
C ASN A 153 5.37 -7.70 -6.21
N THR A 154 4.14 -7.97 -6.62
CA THR A 154 3.00 -7.88 -5.70
C THR A 154 3.02 -8.99 -4.65
N ALA A 155 3.47 -10.20 -4.99
CA ALA A 155 3.65 -11.28 -4.00
C ALA A 155 4.71 -10.92 -2.95
N VAL A 156 5.82 -10.27 -3.35
CA VAL A 156 6.85 -9.79 -2.41
C VAL A 156 6.29 -8.69 -1.50
N ASP A 157 5.44 -7.80 -2.01
CA ASP A 157 4.73 -6.81 -1.22
C ASP A 157 3.81 -7.45 -0.17
N THR A 158 3.01 -8.45 -0.57
CA THR A 158 2.23 -9.28 0.35
C THR A 158 3.09 -9.91 1.46
N LEU A 159 4.24 -10.49 1.07
CA LEU A 159 5.16 -11.08 2.04
C LEU A 159 5.67 -10.05 3.04
N ALA A 160 6.00 -8.85 2.57
CA ALA A 160 6.42 -7.74 3.42
C ALA A 160 5.33 -7.33 4.40
N HIS A 161 4.09 -7.15 3.95
CA HIS A 161 2.95 -6.85 4.81
C HIS A 161 2.80 -7.87 5.94
N LEU A 162 2.87 -9.15 5.62
CA LEU A 162 2.74 -10.24 6.60
C LEU A 162 3.88 -10.23 7.62
N VAL A 163 5.12 -10.11 7.15
CA VAL A 163 6.32 -10.08 8.00
C VAL A 163 6.32 -8.85 8.90
N GLU A 164 6.11 -7.67 8.31
CA GLU A 164 6.15 -6.42 9.04
C GLU A 164 5.01 -6.31 10.06
N SER A 165 3.78 -6.72 9.69
CA SER A 165 2.67 -6.73 10.64
C SER A 165 2.92 -7.71 11.80
N HIS A 166 3.46 -8.91 11.52
CA HIS A 166 3.73 -9.91 12.56
C HIS A 166 4.73 -9.41 13.60
N LEU A 167 5.76 -8.69 13.14
CA LEU A 167 6.85 -8.16 13.95
C LEU A 167 6.65 -6.71 14.41
N ASN A 168 5.49 -6.11 14.09
CA ASN A 168 5.21 -4.72 14.44
C ASN A 168 5.08 -4.54 15.96
N THR A 169 5.51 -3.39 16.46
CA THR A 169 5.34 -3.03 17.89
C THR A 169 3.88 -2.90 18.32
N ASN A 170 2.98 -2.65 17.35
CA ASN A 170 1.53 -2.61 17.57
C ASN A 170 0.86 -3.98 17.41
N ALA A 171 1.64 -5.05 17.15
CA ALA A 171 1.08 -6.38 16.96
C ALA A 171 0.43 -6.88 18.25
N THR A 172 -0.75 -7.46 18.10
CA THR A 172 -1.53 -8.07 19.17
C THR A 172 -1.76 -9.55 18.85
N PRO A 173 -2.16 -10.38 19.83
CA PRO A 173 -2.56 -11.76 19.54
C PRO A 173 -3.62 -11.86 18.42
N TYR A 174 -4.51 -10.88 18.32
CA TYR A 174 -5.57 -10.86 17.29
C TYR A 174 -5.01 -10.53 15.90
N SER A 175 -4.15 -9.51 15.75
CA SER A 175 -3.53 -9.19 14.46
C SER A 175 -2.61 -10.33 13.99
N ARG A 176 -1.95 -11.02 14.92
CA ARG A 176 -1.09 -12.16 14.62
C ARG A 176 -1.84 -13.36 14.06
N VAL A 177 -3.15 -13.51 14.34
CA VAL A 177 -3.97 -14.57 13.69
C VAL A 177 -3.95 -14.38 12.17
N TYR A 178 -4.13 -13.15 11.67
CA TYR A 178 -4.09 -12.86 10.23
C TYR A 178 -2.69 -13.02 9.65
N SER A 179 -1.68 -12.43 10.27
CA SER A 179 -0.32 -12.50 9.76
C SER A 179 0.24 -13.92 9.79
N GLU A 180 -0.01 -14.72 10.82
CA GLU A 180 0.45 -16.11 10.90
C GLU A 180 -0.25 -17.00 9.86
N MET A 181 -1.58 -16.85 9.71
CA MET A 181 -2.31 -17.57 8.66
C MET A 181 -1.81 -17.18 7.27
N GLY A 182 -1.57 -15.88 7.03
CA GLY A 182 -1.03 -15.38 5.78
C GLY A 182 0.36 -15.90 5.46
N LEU A 183 1.30 -15.91 6.44
CA LEU A 183 2.64 -16.48 6.29
C LEU A 183 2.59 -17.97 5.92
N ARG A 184 1.75 -18.76 6.61
CA ARG A 184 1.54 -20.18 6.30
C ARG A 184 0.92 -20.40 4.91
N THR A 185 0.03 -19.49 4.49
CA THR A 185 -0.57 -19.53 3.14
C THR A 185 0.45 -19.20 2.08
N PHE A 186 1.26 -18.16 2.29
CA PHE A 186 2.36 -17.77 1.41
C PHE A 186 3.41 -18.89 1.27
N ALA A 187 3.73 -19.59 2.36
CA ALA A 187 4.66 -20.71 2.36
C ALA A 187 4.30 -21.83 1.35
N LYS A 188 3.00 -22.00 1.08
CA LYS A 188 2.50 -23.01 0.13
C LYS A 188 2.70 -22.63 -1.34
N VAL A 189 2.90 -21.34 -1.62
CA VAL A 189 3.02 -20.82 -2.99
C VAL A 189 4.41 -20.26 -3.31
N LYS A 190 5.28 -20.07 -2.31
CA LYS A 190 6.57 -19.43 -2.47
C LYS A 190 7.47 -20.08 -3.53
N ASP A 191 7.50 -21.41 -3.60
CA ASP A 191 8.36 -22.14 -4.55
C ASP A 191 7.83 -22.01 -5.99
N ALA A 192 6.50 -21.95 -6.16
CA ALA A 192 5.87 -21.69 -7.46
C ALA A 192 6.16 -20.27 -8.00
N LEU A 193 6.44 -19.29 -7.14
CA LEU A 193 6.88 -17.96 -7.58
C LEU A 193 8.28 -18.01 -8.20
N VAL A 194 9.19 -18.84 -7.68
CA VAL A 194 10.55 -18.98 -8.23
C VAL A 194 10.53 -19.68 -9.58
N SER A 195 9.85 -20.82 -9.71
CA SER A 195 9.69 -21.52 -10.99
C SER A 195 8.73 -20.82 -11.95
N TYR A 196 7.92 -19.90 -11.41
CA TYR A 196 6.79 -19.24 -12.08
C TYR A 196 5.76 -20.23 -12.67
N GLU A 197 5.43 -21.25 -11.90
CA GLU A 197 4.36 -22.20 -12.21
C GLU A 197 3.07 -21.77 -11.49
N ILE A 198 2.47 -20.66 -11.94
CA ILE A 198 1.32 -20.01 -11.30
C ILE A 198 0.03 -20.44 -12.03
N GLY A 199 -0.57 -21.52 -11.55
CA GLY A 199 -1.90 -21.99 -11.94
C GLY A 199 -3.03 -21.36 -11.11
N GLU A 200 -4.23 -21.89 -11.24
CA GLU A 200 -5.42 -21.42 -10.53
C GLU A 200 -5.25 -21.52 -9.00
N ALA A 201 -4.81 -22.68 -8.51
CA ALA A 201 -4.60 -22.91 -7.08
C ALA A 201 -3.54 -21.96 -6.48
N GLN A 202 -2.48 -21.65 -7.23
CA GLN A 202 -1.46 -20.71 -6.78
C GLN A 202 -1.99 -19.27 -6.74
N ARG A 203 -2.79 -18.86 -7.72
CA ARG A 203 -3.45 -17.55 -7.72
C ARG A 203 -4.39 -17.40 -6.52
N GLU A 204 -5.14 -18.45 -6.20
CA GLU A 204 -6.01 -18.47 -5.02
C GLU A 204 -5.21 -18.28 -3.73
N LEU A 205 -4.11 -19.01 -3.55
CA LEU A 205 -3.24 -18.87 -2.39
C LEU A 205 -2.61 -17.47 -2.30
N LEU A 206 -2.18 -16.89 -3.43
CA LEU A 206 -1.64 -15.53 -3.46
C LEU A 206 -2.69 -14.50 -3.05
N MET A 207 -3.90 -14.59 -3.58
CA MET A 207 -4.99 -13.69 -3.24
C MET A 207 -5.39 -13.80 -1.77
N GLN A 208 -5.50 -15.04 -1.24
CA GLN A 208 -5.75 -15.26 0.18
C GLN A 208 -4.66 -14.68 1.07
N ALA A 209 -3.37 -14.90 0.73
CA ALA A 209 -2.26 -14.33 1.48
C ALA A 209 -2.27 -12.80 1.45
N CYS A 210 -2.59 -12.20 0.29
CA CYS A 210 -2.71 -10.76 0.12
C CYS A 210 -3.80 -10.16 1.03
N THR A 211 -5.01 -10.71 0.97
CA THR A 211 -6.12 -10.25 1.81
C THR A 211 -5.81 -10.39 3.30
N LEU A 212 -5.18 -11.51 3.71
CA LEU A 212 -4.72 -11.70 5.09
C LEU A 212 -3.65 -10.69 5.48
N GLY A 213 -2.72 -10.36 4.58
CA GLY A 213 -1.73 -9.30 4.76
C GLY A 213 -2.37 -7.94 4.96
N GLY A 214 -3.33 -7.58 4.12
CA GLY A 214 -4.13 -6.36 4.25
C GLY A 214 -4.86 -6.28 5.60
N MET A 215 -5.55 -7.35 6.00
CA MET A 215 -6.19 -7.44 7.31
C MET A 215 -5.18 -7.26 8.45
N ALA A 216 -4.01 -7.87 8.35
CA ALA A 216 -2.97 -7.75 9.37
C ALA A 216 -2.47 -6.31 9.51
N ILE A 217 -2.07 -5.66 8.40
CA ILE A 217 -1.58 -4.28 8.43
C ILE A 217 -2.66 -3.24 8.75
N SER A 218 -3.93 -3.55 8.55
CA SER A 218 -5.02 -2.65 8.97
C SER A 218 -5.06 -2.46 10.49
N HIS A 219 -4.52 -3.43 11.25
CA HIS A 219 -4.39 -3.36 12.71
C HIS A 219 -3.07 -2.75 13.18
N THR A 220 -1.98 -2.96 12.44
CA THR A 220 -0.62 -2.65 12.92
C THR A 220 0.05 -1.52 12.16
N GLY A 221 -0.37 -1.28 10.92
CA GLY A 221 0.45 -0.57 9.93
C GLY A 221 1.60 -1.44 9.41
N THR A 222 2.44 -0.83 8.58
CA THR A 222 3.72 -1.38 8.13
C THR A 222 4.87 -0.84 9.00
N SER A 223 6.13 -1.14 8.67
CA SER A 223 7.28 -0.73 9.47
C SER A 223 8.45 -0.25 8.60
N LEU A 224 9.69 -0.49 9.01
CA LEU A 224 10.89 0.04 8.41
C LEU A 224 11.08 -0.31 6.92
N PRO A 225 10.87 -1.57 6.44
CA PRO A 225 11.03 -1.90 5.03
C PRO A 225 10.16 -1.03 4.10
N HIS A 226 8.88 -0.87 4.42
CA HIS A 226 7.98 0.02 3.67
C HIS A 226 8.43 1.48 3.74
N GLY A 227 8.78 1.97 4.94
CA GLY A 227 9.23 3.36 5.12
C GLY A 227 10.44 3.70 4.25
N LEU A 228 11.42 2.80 4.15
CA LEU A 228 12.60 2.96 3.30
C LEU A 228 12.29 2.83 1.80
N SER A 229 11.37 1.93 1.45
CA SER A 229 11.03 1.63 0.06
C SER A 229 10.42 2.80 -0.69
N TYR A 230 9.69 3.68 -0.02
CA TYR A 230 9.03 4.82 -0.67
C TYR A 230 10.04 5.73 -1.39
N ARG A 231 11.17 5.98 -0.75
CA ARG A 231 12.23 6.79 -1.36
C ARG A 231 12.86 6.10 -2.57
N VAL A 232 13.15 4.79 -2.46
CA VAL A 232 13.68 3.97 -3.56
C VAL A 232 12.70 3.95 -4.75
N THR A 233 11.40 3.82 -4.47
CA THR A 233 10.36 3.85 -5.51
C THR A 233 10.29 5.22 -6.19
N CYS A 234 10.28 6.32 -5.42
CA CYS A 234 10.14 7.67 -5.97
C CYS A 234 11.39 8.13 -6.74
N GLU A 235 12.60 7.89 -6.20
CA GLU A 235 13.85 8.41 -6.78
C GLU A 235 14.38 7.53 -7.92
N LEU A 236 14.21 6.21 -7.82
CA LEU A 236 14.80 5.24 -8.77
C LEU A 236 13.78 4.60 -9.71
N GLY A 237 12.48 4.88 -9.54
CA GLY A 237 11.42 4.24 -10.34
C GLY A 237 11.34 2.72 -10.12
N THR A 238 11.87 2.20 -9.01
CA THR A 238 11.85 0.77 -8.72
C THR A 238 10.43 0.33 -8.37
N PRO A 239 9.91 -0.78 -8.95
CA PRO A 239 8.61 -1.31 -8.56
C PRO A 239 8.50 -1.51 -7.04
N HIS A 240 7.36 -1.13 -6.45
CA HIS A 240 7.21 -1.05 -4.99
C HIS A 240 7.57 -2.35 -4.26
N GLY A 241 7.00 -3.47 -4.67
CA GLY A 241 7.29 -4.77 -4.03
C GLY A 241 8.78 -5.15 -4.10
N LYS A 242 9.46 -4.86 -5.23
CA LYS A 242 10.91 -5.05 -5.34
C LYS A 242 11.66 -4.13 -4.36
N ALA A 243 11.25 -2.86 -4.26
CA ALA A 243 11.86 -1.90 -3.36
C ALA A 243 11.70 -2.32 -1.89
N VAL A 244 10.52 -2.82 -1.49
CA VAL A 244 10.29 -3.34 -0.12
C VAL A 244 11.09 -4.62 0.12
N GLY A 245 11.06 -5.56 -0.84
CA GLY A 245 11.73 -6.85 -0.76
C GLY A 245 13.23 -6.75 -0.48
N MET A 246 13.89 -5.73 -1.04
CA MET A 246 15.32 -5.47 -0.81
C MET A 246 15.69 -5.30 0.67
N PHE A 247 14.77 -4.79 1.49
CA PHE A 247 15.01 -4.51 2.90
C PHE A 247 14.61 -5.66 3.83
N LEU A 248 13.78 -6.61 3.39
CA LEU A 248 13.27 -7.69 4.24
C LEU A 248 14.36 -8.57 4.87
N PRO A 249 15.39 -9.04 4.13
CA PRO A 249 16.44 -9.86 4.75
C PRO A 249 17.21 -9.11 5.82
N GLY A 250 17.56 -7.85 5.55
CA GLY A 250 18.23 -6.97 6.51
C GLY A 250 17.37 -6.68 7.74
N PHE A 251 16.08 -6.41 7.53
CA PHE A 251 15.12 -6.16 8.60
C PHE A 251 15.02 -7.34 9.57
N LEU A 252 14.83 -8.57 9.08
CA LEU A 252 14.76 -9.77 9.90
C LEU A 252 16.08 -10.03 10.64
N ARG A 253 17.22 -9.78 10.00
CA ARG A 253 18.54 -10.00 10.61
C ARG A 253 18.83 -9.01 11.73
N CYS A 254 18.34 -7.78 11.61
CA CYS A 254 18.55 -6.72 12.59
C CYS A 254 17.39 -6.61 13.62
N TYR A 255 16.35 -7.44 13.51
CA TYR A 255 15.22 -7.40 14.44
C TYR A 255 15.68 -7.79 15.85
N GLY A 256 15.26 -7.03 16.87
CA GLY A 256 15.78 -7.18 18.24
C GLY A 256 15.42 -8.52 18.88
N ASP A 257 14.24 -9.08 18.59
CA ASP A 257 13.82 -10.40 19.04
C ASP A 257 14.08 -11.45 17.95
N GLN A 258 15.25 -12.08 18.02
CA GLN A 258 15.66 -13.07 17.03
C GLN A 258 14.88 -14.38 17.12
N GLU A 259 14.29 -14.71 18.26
CA GLU A 259 13.45 -15.88 18.40
C GLU A 259 12.16 -15.69 17.58
N GLU A 260 11.52 -14.51 17.69
CA GLU A 260 10.31 -14.19 16.92
C GLU A 260 10.62 -14.02 15.43
N ALA A 261 11.79 -13.45 15.04
CA ALA A 261 12.23 -13.41 13.65
C ALA A 261 12.40 -14.82 13.06
N MET A 262 13.01 -15.74 13.81
CA MET A 262 13.15 -17.15 13.40
C MET A 262 11.81 -17.87 13.35
N ARG A 263 10.84 -17.52 14.20
CA ARG A 263 9.49 -18.04 14.13
C ARG A 263 8.81 -17.65 12.81
N VAL A 264 8.92 -16.38 12.40
CA VAL A 264 8.43 -15.92 11.09
C VAL A 264 9.04 -16.72 9.94
N LEU A 265 10.38 -16.92 9.97
CA LEU A 265 11.06 -17.74 8.96
C LEU A 265 10.54 -19.18 8.93
N THR A 266 10.32 -19.77 10.11
CA THR A 266 9.78 -21.13 10.24
C THR A 266 8.36 -21.23 9.68
N LEU A 267 7.49 -20.24 9.92
CA LEU A 267 6.15 -20.16 9.36
C LEU A 267 6.18 -20.14 7.82
N LEU A 268 7.20 -19.48 7.24
CA LEU A 268 7.44 -19.42 5.81
C LEU A 268 8.15 -20.68 5.26
N GLY A 269 8.57 -21.59 6.13
CA GLY A 269 9.30 -22.81 5.74
C GLY A 269 10.79 -22.60 5.47
N PHE A 270 11.40 -21.55 6.03
CA PHE A 270 12.84 -21.30 5.96
C PHE A 270 13.54 -21.71 7.26
N GLY A 271 14.67 -22.39 7.14
CA GLY A 271 15.47 -22.83 8.30
C GLY A 271 16.50 -21.79 8.77
N SER A 272 16.72 -20.70 8.02
CA SER A 272 17.72 -19.68 8.36
C SER A 272 17.47 -18.36 7.63
N HIS A 273 18.06 -17.28 8.15
CA HIS A 273 18.10 -15.98 7.46
C HIS A 273 18.75 -16.09 6.06
N GLN A 274 19.79 -16.90 5.93
CA GLN A 274 20.49 -17.08 4.65
C GLN A 274 19.60 -17.73 3.59
N SER A 275 18.80 -18.74 3.96
CA SER A 275 17.87 -19.39 3.02
C SER A 275 16.75 -18.45 2.58
N PHE A 276 16.26 -17.59 3.48
CA PHE A 276 15.27 -16.55 3.15
C PHE A 276 15.87 -15.49 2.22
N GLU A 277 17.08 -15.00 2.52
CA GLU A 277 17.77 -14.04 1.67
C GLU A 277 18.01 -14.58 0.26
N ALA A 278 18.48 -15.82 0.15
CA ALA A 278 18.64 -16.49 -1.15
C ALA A 278 17.30 -16.59 -1.92
N TYR A 279 16.21 -16.86 -1.21
CA TYR A 279 14.86 -16.87 -1.81
C TYR A 279 14.49 -15.51 -2.37
N ILE A 280 14.63 -14.43 -1.59
CA ILE A 280 14.32 -13.07 -2.05
C ILE A 280 15.14 -12.69 -3.28
N TYR A 281 16.42 -13.05 -3.34
CA TYR A 281 17.26 -12.79 -4.50
C TYR A 281 16.96 -13.66 -5.73
N SER A 282 16.21 -14.75 -5.55
CA SER A 282 15.79 -15.60 -6.67
C SER A 282 14.53 -15.12 -7.36
N LEU A 283 13.80 -14.16 -6.77
CA LEU A 283 12.60 -13.52 -7.31
C LEU A 283 12.95 -12.29 -8.13
#